data_ca426fed5691cd2183e133d6d2d1a271
#
_entry.id   ca426fed5691cd2183e133d6d2d1a271
#
_cell.length_a   1.000
_cell.length_b   1.000
_cell.length_c   1.000
_cell.angle_alpha   90.00
_cell.angle_beta   90.00
_cell.angle_gamma   90.00
#
_symmetry.space_group_name_H-M   'P 1'
#
loop_
_entity.id
_entity.type
_entity.pdbx_description
1 polymer ?
#
loop_
_entity_poly.entity_id
_entity_poly.type
_entity_poly.pdbx_seq_one_letter_code
_entity_poly.pdbx_strand_id
1 'polypeptide(L)'
;MPIRLRIATFNLMSLDDRKDRLPSLEDRIPVLRPQLVRLDADVLCLQEICGQRDRGRKRRLEAMNRLLECTPYEGYKRVNTIDPNTREVFDHHNLVILSRYDIVQNNQYLHEYAPSPRYKKVTAIPEEVEAREISWERPILHARIRLPNNMIVDVINLHLKSRRPTSIQGHKLDERTWKTASGWAEGVFISSMKRIGQAMETRILIDQLFERDPCALIAVCGDFNEEFDEVAIEAIRGDVENTGNMDLSMRVMVPTERNIPEPARYSLLHNGRGKMLDHILVSRTMLAYFKGSEVHNCQWRRKIVQLWRDKIDH
;
A
#
# COMPACT_ATOMS: atom_id res chain seq x y z
N MET A 1 11.00 -16.05 -26.68
CA MET A 1 9.69 -15.37 -26.72
C MET A 1 9.79 -14.09 -25.90
N PRO A 2 9.15 -12.99 -26.29
CA PRO A 2 9.12 -11.80 -25.46
C PRO A 2 8.43 -12.13 -24.13
N ILE A 3 9.05 -11.73 -23.02
CA ILE A 3 8.47 -11.93 -21.69
C ILE A 3 7.43 -10.87 -21.48
N ARG A 4 6.21 -11.29 -21.14
CA ARG A 4 5.16 -10.40 -20.63
C ARG A 4 5.27 -10.39 -19.10
N LEU A 5 5.30 -9.20 -18.50
CA LEU A 5 5.26 -9.02 -17.06
C LEU A 5 4.02 -8.18 -16.72
N ARG A 6 3.12 -8.71 -15.91
CA ARG A 6 1.97 -7.99 -15.36
C ARG A 6 2.13 -7.83 -13.85
N ILE A 7 2.17 -6.58 -13.41
CA ILE A 7 2.25 -6.22 -12.00
C ILE A 7 0.90 -5.65 -11.59
N ALA A 8 0.38 -6.07 -10.44
CA ALA A 8 -0.86 -5.55 -9.89
C ALA A 8 -0.72 -5.20 -8.41
N THR A 9 -1.56 -4.27 -7.94
CA THR A 9 -1.72 -3.95 -6.51
C THR A 9 -3.19 -4.08 -6.11
N PHE A 10 -3.44 -4.53 -4.88
CA PHE A 10 -4.80 -4.71 -4.36
C PHE A 10 -4.84 -4.60 -2.83
N ASN A 11 -5.49 -3.56 -2.32
CA ASN A 11 -5.78 -3.43 -0.90
C ASN A 11 -6.96 -4.33 -0.51
N LEU A 12 -6.75 -5.25 0.42
CA LEU A 12 -7.72 -6.25 0.86
C LEU A 12 -8.62 -5.77 2.02
N MET A 13 -8.61 -4.48 2.36
CA MET A 13 -9.47 -3.86 3.38
C MET A 13 -9.51 -4.66 4.69
N SER A 14 -8.34 -4.81 5.31
CA SER A 14 -8.15 -5.55 6.57
C SER A 14 -8.70 -7.00 6.48
N LEU A 15 -8.18 -7.79 5.54
CA LEU A 15 -8.55 -9.20 5.39
C LEU A 15 -8.28 -9.97 6.67
N ASP A 16 -9.32 -10.54 7.27
CA ASP A 16 -9.30 -11.19 8.57
C ASP A 16 -10.31 -12.33 8.61
N ASP A 17 -10.15 -13.29 9.54
CA ASP A 17 -11.07 -14.40 9.77
C ASP A 17 -11.82 -14.30 11.11
N ARG A 18 -11.71 -13.17 11.82
CA ARG A 18 -12.40 -12.96 13.09
C ARG A 18 -13.92 -13.03 12.93
N LYS A 19 -14.57 -13.80 13.82
CA LYS A 19 -15.99 -14.08 13.77
C LYS A 19 -16.90 -12.88 14.02
N ASP A 20 -16.40 -11.88 14.73
CA ASP A 20 -17.09 -10.62 15.05
C ASP A 20 -17.03 -9.60 13.92
N ARG A 21 -16.31 -9.91 12.83
CA ARG A 21 -16.14 -9.01 11.71
C ARG A 21 -17.18 -9.21 10.62
N LEU A 22 -17.81 -8.14 10.20
CA LEU A 22 -18.77 -8.13 9.10
C LEU A 22 -18.28 -7.25 7.94
N PRO A 23 -18.39 -7.72 6.68
CA PRO A 23 -18.76 -9.09 6.28
C PRO A 23 -17.71 -10.12 6.71
N SER A 24 -18.13 -11.37 6.92
CA SER A 24 -17.26 -12.48 7.30
C SER A 24 -16.24 -12.81 6.20
N LEU A 25 -15.20 -13.59 6.53
CA LEU A 25 -14.26 -14.07 5.51
C LEU A 25 -14.97 -14.93 4.45
N GLU A 26 -15.92 -15.75 4.87
CA GLU A 26 -16.76 -16.61 4.02
C GLU A 26 -17.57 -15.78 2.99
N ASP A 27 -18.10 -14.63 3.41
CA ASP A 27 -18.80 -13.70 2.50
C ASP A 27 -17.86 -12.96 1.56
N ARG A 28 -16.63 -12.69 2.02
CA ARG A 28 -15.64 -11.92 1.26
C ARG A 28 -14.92 -12.74 0.19
N ILE A 29 -14.59 -14.00 0.47
CA ILE A 29 -13.87 -14.87 -0.47
C ILE A 29 -14.58 -14.96 -1.83
N PRO A 30 -15.90 -15.25 -1.93
CA PRO A 30 -16.60 -15.31 -3.21
C PRO A 30 -16.57 -14.00 -4.02
N VAL A 31 -16.36 -12.87 -3.34
CA VAL A 31 -16.26 -11.56 -3.99
C VAL A 31 -14.83 -11.23 -4.38
N LEU A 32 -13.86 -11.47 -3.49
CA LEU A 32 -12.46 -11.08 -3.70
C LEU A 32 -11.72 -12.03 -4.64
N ARG A 33 -11.91 -13.35 -4.51
CA ARG A 33 -11.20 -14.36 -5.30
C ARG A 33 -11.34 -14.16 -6.82
N PRO A 34 -12.56 -13.97 -7.38
CA PRO A 34 -12.70 -13.68 -8.81
C PRO A 34 -12.03 -12.36 -9.25
N GLN A 35 -11.95 -11.37 -8.36
CA GLN A 35 -11.25 -10.12 -8.65
C GLN A 35 -9.74 -10.37 -8.77
N LEU A 36 -9.15 -11.09 -7.81
CA LEU A 36 -7.74 -11.45 -7.84
C LEU A 36 -7.40 -12.27 -9.09
N VAL A 37 -8.17 -13.31 -9.39
CA VAL A 37 -7.96 -14.15 -10.58
C VAL A 37 -8.00 -13.31 -11.87
N ARG A 38 -8.93 -12.35 -11.96
CA ARG A 38 -9.05 -11.47 -13.14
C ARG A 38 -7.86 -10.53 -13.32
N LEU A 39 -7.11 -10.20 -12.28
CA LEU A 39 -5.88 -9.40 -12.40
C LEU A 39 -4.84 -10.13 -13.26
N ASP A 40 -4.83 -11.47 -13.27
CA ASP A 40 -3.88 -12.29 -14.04
C ASP A 40 -2.43 -11.78 -13.90
N ALA A 41 -2.06 -11.42 -12.68
CA ALA A 41 -0.78 -10.79 -12.39
C ALA A 41 0.35 -11.82 -12.29
N ASP A 42 1.52 -11.50 -12.82
CA ASP A 42 2.76 -12.25 -12.58
C ASP A 42 3.37 -11.87 -11.22
N VAL A 43 3.18 -10.60 -10.83
CA VAL A 43 3.56 -10.08 -9.50
C VAL A 43 2.35 -9.34 -8.91
N LEU A 44 1.95 -9.74 -7.71
CA LEU A 44 0.79 -9.18 -7.02
C LEU A 44 1.20 -8.61 -5.66
N CYS A 45 1.02 -7.30 -5.50
CA CYS A 45 1.25 -6.55 -4.27
C CYS A 45 -0.06 -6.43 -3.48
N LEU A 46 -0.11 -6.97 -2.28
CA LEU A 46 -1.29 -6.97 -1.43
C LEU A 46 -1.07 -6.14 -0.18
N GLN A 47 -2.10 -5.41 0.26
CA GLN A 47 -2.11 -4.59 1.46
C GLN A 47 -3.26 -4.96 2.38
N GLU A 48 -3.17 -4.54 3.63
CA GLU A 48 -4.19 -4.73 4.67
C GLU A 48 -4.56 -6.18 4.97
N ILE A 49 -3.57 -7.03 5.19
CA ILE A 49 -3.78 -8.41 5.60
C ILE A 49 -3.54 -8.53 7.10
N CYS A 50 -4.51 -9.04 7.85
CA CYS A 50 -4.37 -9.32 9.27
C CYS A 50 -3.69 -10.66 9.49
N GLY A 51 -2.92 -10.75 10.59
CA GLY A 51 -2.32 -11.99 11.05
C GLY A 51 -3.20 -12.70 12.07
N GLN A 52 -3.48 -13.99 11.86
CA GLN A 52 -4.28 -14.82 12.74
C GLN A 52 -3.39 -15.65 13.66
N ARG A 53 -3.78 -15.80 14.93
CA ARG A 53 -3.07 -16.59 15.93
C ARG A 53 -4.01 -17.62 16.55
N ASP A 54 -3.74 -18.89 16.29
CA ASP A 54 -4.32 -19.98 17.06
C ASP A 54 -3.65 -20.08 18.44
N ARG A 55 -4.37 -20.63 19.43
CA ARG A 55 -3.84 -20.83 20.79
C ARG A 55 -2.50 -21.57 20.76
N GLY A 56 -1.44 -20.91 21.28
CA GLY A 56 -0.10 -21.48 21.39
C GLY A 56 0.70 -21.59 20.08
N ARG A 57 0.20 -21.08 18.95
CA ARG A 57 0.89 -21.11 17.65
C ARG A 57 1.40 -19.74 17.24
N LYS A 58 2.37 -19.72 16.33
CA LYS A 58 2.85 -18.50 15.69
C LYS A 58 1.74 -17.89 14.82
N ARG A 59 1.71 -16.55 14.81
CA ARG A 59 0.79 -15.80 13.94
C ARG A 59 1.10 -16.05 12.47
N ARG A 60 0.05 -16.27 11.67
CA ARG A 60 0.11 -16.59 10.24
C ARG A 60 -0.93 -15.79 9.45
N LEU A 61 -0.83 -15.78 8.12
CA LEU A 61 -1.78 -15.11 7.21
C LEU A 61 -2.84 -16.10 6.72
N GLU A 62 -3.58 -16.75 7.64
CA GLU A 62 -4.51 -17.86 7.31
C GLU A 62 -5.70 -17.36 6.48
N ALA A 63 -6.26 -16.18 6.77
CA ALA A 63 -7.32 -15.59 5.97
C ALA A 63 -6.88 -15.39 4.50
N MET A 64 -5.62 -14.95 4.29
CA MET A 64 -5.06 -14.83 2.95
C MET A 64 -4.83 -16.21 2.30
N ASN A 65 -4.31 -17.19 3.03
CA ASN A 65 -4.13 -18.54 2.50
C ASN A 65 -5.46 -19.09 1.97
N ARG A 66 -6.53 -19.00 2.75
CA ARG A 66 -7.89 -19.40 2.34
C ARG A 66 -8.42 -18.61 1.13
N LEU A 67 -8.12 -17.30 1.04
CA LEU A 67 -8.50 -16.50 -0.12
C LEU A 67 -7.81 -16.98 -1.40
N LEU A 68 -6.53 -17.38 -1.30
CA LEU A 68 -5.70 -17.79 -2.45
C LEU A 68 -5.90 -19.24 -2.87
N GLU A 69 -6.52 -20.10 -2.04
CA GLU A 69 -6.83 -21.49 -2.38
C GLU A 69 -7.56 -21.59 -3.72
N CYS A 70 -7.18 -22.56 -4.54
CA CYS A 70 -7.74 -22.79 -5.88
C CYS A 70 -7.59 -21.59 -6.84
N THR A 71 -6.63 -20.70 -6.61
CA THR A 71 -6.25 -19.64 -7.55
C THR A 71 -4.85 -19.89 -8.12
N PRO A 72 -4.48 -19.25 -9.25
CA PRO A 72 -3.11 -19.32 -9.77
C PRO A 72 -2.05 -18.83 -8.75
N TYR A 73 -2.45 -17.99 -7.80
CA TYR A 73 -1.56 -17.38 -6.81
C TYR A 73 -1.17 -18.31 -5.66
N GLU A 74 -1.87 -19.43 -5.45
CA GLU A 74 -1.58 -20.42 -4.40
C GLU A 74 -0.15 -20.95 -4.48
N GLY A 75 0.34 -21.19 -5.70
CA GLY A 75 1.70 -21.70 -5.98
C GLY A 75 2.78 -20.62 -6.14
N TYR A 76 2.46 -19.33 -5.98
CA TYR A 76 3.44 -18.26 -6.17
C TYR A 76 4.47 -18.20 -5.04
N LYS A 77 5.69 -17.77 -5.36
CA LYS A 77 6.67 -17.35 -4.36
C LYS A 77 6.11 -16.19 -3.57
N ARG A 78 6.38 -16.16 -2.26
CA ARG A 78 5.80 -15.17 -1.35
C ARG A 78 6.83 -14.57 -0.42
N VAL A 79 6.76 -13.25 -0.26
CA VAL A 79 7.39 -12.51 0.84
C VAL A 79 6.35 -11.63 1.50
N ASN A 80 6.50 -11.41 2.81
CA ASN A 80 5.59 -10.58 3.58
C ASN A 80 6.34 -9.85 4.70
N THR A 81 5.72 -8.81 5.23
CA THR A 81 6.23 -8.08 6.38
C THR A 81 6.24 -8.95 7.63
N ILE A 82 7.25 -8.73 8.48
CA ILE A 82 7.47 -9.46 9.73
C ILE A 82 7.76 -8.45 10.84
N ASP A 83 7.11 -8.59 11.98
CA ASP A 83 7.43 -7.82 13.18
C ASP A 83 8.84 -8.20 13.67
N PRO A 84 9.78 -7.25 13.70
CA PRO A 84 11.17 -7.52 14.09
C PRO A 84 11.31 -8.02 15.53
N ASN A 85 10.36 -7.68 16.42
CA ASN A 85 10.40 -8.04 17.83
C ASN A 85 9.95 -9.50 18.05
N THR A 86 8.90 -9.93 17.35
CA THR A 86 8.30 -11.26 17.52
C THR A 86 8.78 -12.27 16.47
N ARG A 87 9.32 -11.79 15.34
CA ARG A 87 9.64 -12.57 14.13
C ARG A 87 8.43 -13.32 13.56
N GLU A 88 7.24 -12.79 13.81
CA GLU A 88 5.97 -13.26 13.26
C GLU A 88 5.39 -12.18 12.32
N VAL A 89 4.37 -12.51 11.56
CA VAL A 89 3.62 -11.49 10.82
C VAL A 89 2.95 -10.52 11.81
N PHE A 90 2.77 -9.27 11.39
CA PHE A 90 2.06 -8.28 12.21
C PHE A 90 0.59 -8.71 12.45
N ASP A 91 0.01 -8.21 13.54
CA ASP A 91 -1.40 -8.42 13.84
C ASP A 91 -2.31 -7.81 12.76
N HIS A 92 -1.95 -6.62 12.30
CA HIS A 92 -2.71 -5.87 11.30
C HIS A 92 -1.80 -5.33 10.20
N HIS A 93 -2.41 -5.08 9.03
CA HIS A 93 -1.80 -4.33 7.93
C HIS A 93 -0.51 -4.92 7.35
N ASN A 94 -0.38 -6.26 7.33
CA ASN A 94 0.74 -6.86 6.62
C ASN A 94 0.71 -6.50 5.14
N LEU A 95 1.91 -6.32 4.58
CA LEU A 95 2.16 -6.25 3.15
C LEU A 95 2.64 -7.61 2.66
N VAL A 96 2.21 -7.98 1.46
CA VAL A 96 2.64 -9.23 0.81
C VAL A 96 2.98 -8.95 -0.64
N ILE A 97 4.03 -9.56 -1.15
CA ILE A 97 4.34 -9.65 -2.57
C ILE A 97 4.29 -11.12 -2.95
N LEU A 98 3.42 -11.44 -3.90
CA LEU A 98 3.35 -12.75 -4.56
C LEU A 98 4.00 -12.65 -5.93
N SER A 99 4.80 -13.63 -6.32
CA SER A 99 5.49 -13.64 -7.61
C SER A 99 5.44 -15.02 -8.25
N ARG A 100 5.08 -15.07 -9.54
CA ARG A 100 5.23 -16.27 -10.38
C ARG A 100 6.70 -16.64 -10.54
N TYR A 101 7.59 -15.65 -10.48
CA TYR A 101 9.04 -15.78 -10.70
C TYR A 101 9.81 -15.84 -9.38
N ASP A 102 11.08 -16.20 -9.45
CA ASP A 102 11.91 -16.32 -8.26
C ASP A 102 12.17 -14.96 -7.59
N ILE A 103 11.93 -14.91 -6.30
CA ILE A 103 12.32 -13.78 -5.45
C ILE A 103 13.74 -14.09 -4.94
N VAL A 104 14.73 -13.38 -5.49
CA VAL A 104 16.15 -13.64 -5.21
C VAL A 104 16.65 -12.89 -3.97
N GLN A 105 15.95 -11.83 -3.58
CA GLN A 105 16.22 -11.07 -2.36
C GLN A 105 14.95 -10.36 -1.91
N ASN A 106 14.79 -10.19 -0.61
CA ASN A 106 13.74 -9.35 -0.05
C ASN A 106 14.24 -8.64 1.21
N ASN A 107 13.70 -7.45 1.47
CA ASN A 107 13.95 -6.65 2.66
C ASN A 107 12.66 -5.92 3.04
N GLN A 108 12.60 -5.48 4.30
CA GLN A 108 11.61 -4.52 4.74
C GLN A 108 12.32 -3.37 5.45
N TYR A 109 11.79 -2.15 5.29
CA TYR A 109 12.38 -0.93 5.82
C TYR A 109 11.34 -0.20 6.67
N LEU A 110 11.75 0.18 7.87
CA LEU A 110 10.97 0.98 8.79
C LEU A 110 11.93 1.82 9.63
N HIS A 111 12.01 3.09 9.34
CA HIS A 111 12.95 4.03 9.96
C HIS A 111 14.44 3.70 9.74
N GLU A 112 14.75 2.96 8.68
CA GLU A 112 16.13 2.63 8.34
C GLU A 112 16.82 3.79 7.60
N TYR A 113 16.09 4.46 6.72
CA TYR A 113 16.59 5.60 5.92
C TYR A 113 16.07 6.94 6.40
N ALA A 114 14.94 6.96 7.08
CA ALA A 114 14.32 8.15 7.63
C ALA A 114 13.95 7.94 9.10
N PRO A 115 14.69 8.52 10.05
CA PRO A 115 14.40 8.35 11.48
C PRO A 115 13.03 8.93 11.83
N SER A 116 12.38 8.34 12.84
CA SER A 116 11.12 8.86 13.39
C SER A 116 11.29 10.28 13.89
N PRO A 117 10.52 11.27 13.40
CA PRO A 117 10.53 12.60 13.97
C PRO A 117 9.95 12.58 15.38
N ARG A 118 10.44 13.47 16.24
CA ARG A 118 9.88 13.65 17.59
C ARG A 118 8.96 14.85 17.60
N TYR A 119 7.78 14.69 18.18
CA TYR A 119 6.78 15.75 18.28
C TYR A 119 6.07 15.72 19.63
N LYS A 120 5.90 16.88 20.25
CA LYS A 120 5.07 17.09 21.46
C LYS A 120 3.71 17.62 21.02
N LYS A 121 2.63 16.86 21.32
CA LYS A 121 1.29 17.30 20.94
C LYS A 121 0.90 18.54 21.75
N VAL A 122 0.63 19.63 21.04
CA VAL A 122 0.39 20.95 21.65
C VAL A 122 -1.04 21.17 22.11
N THR A 123 -1.98 20.36 21.58
CA THR A 123 -3.41 20.49 21.98
C THR A 123 -3.87 19.38 22.92
N ALA A 124 -3.05 18.38 23.23
CA ALA A 124 -3.44 17.24 24.05
C ALA A 124 -3.91 17.64 25.47
N ILE A 125 -4.97 16.99 25.95
CA ILE A 125 -5.51 17.18 27.30
C ILE A 125 -5.56 15.81 28.02
N PRO A 126 -4.79 15.58 29.11
CA PRO A 126 -3.82 16.50 29.73
C PRO A 126 -2.64 16.81 28.78
N GLU A 127 -1.95 17.92 29.06
CA GLU A 127 -0.79 18.35 28.26
C GLU A 127 0.31 17.27 28.26
N GLU A 128 0.87 16.98 27.10
CA GLU A 128 2.05 16.11 27.02
C GLU A 128 3.27 16.86 27.58
N VAL A 129 4.08 16.19 28.40
CA VAL A 129 5.27 16.79 29.00
C VAL A 129 6.44 16.75 28.01
N GLU A 130 6.60 15.64 27.30
CA GLU A 130 7.73 15.37 26.42
C GLU A 130 7.33 15.07 25.00
N ALA A 131 8.24 15.37 24.05
CA ALA A 131 8.08 14.95 22.67
C ALA A 131 8.23 13.43 22.54
N ARG A 132 7.32 12.81 21.79
CA ARG A 132 7.34 11.37 21.49
C ARG A 132 7.68 11.14 20.03
N GLU A 133 8.17 9.96 19.72
CA GLU A 133 8.41 9.54 18.34
C GLU A 133 7.10 9.40 17.57
N ILE A 134 7.09 9.92 16.35
CA ILE A 134 6.00 9.78 15.40
C ILE A 134 6.41 8.74 14.36
N SER A 135 6.12 7.48 14.67
CA SER A 135 6.39 6.37 13.76
C SER A 135 5.27 6.18 12.75
N TRP A 136 5.62 5.88 11.49
CA TRP A 136 4.68 5.27 10.54
C TRP A 136 4.64 3.77 10.82
N GLU A 137 3.45 3.25 10.95
CA GLU A 137 3.17 1.94 11.58
C GLU A 137 3.47 0.74 10.66
N ARG A 138 3.79 0.99 9.37
CA ARG A 138 3.90 -0.06 8.37
C ARG A 138 5.27 0.03 7.69
N PRO A 139 6.03 -1.07 7.64
CA PRO A 139 7.28 -1.07 6.88
C PRO A 139 7.00 -1.00 5.37
N ILE A 140 8.00 -0.58 4.61
CA ILE A 140 8.08 -0.72 3.17
C ILE A 140 8.57 -2.15 2.89
N LEU A 141 7.91 -2.90 2.01
CA LEU A 141 8.34 -4.24 1.62
C LEU A 141 8.96 -4.20 0.22
N HIS A 142 10.20 -4.66 0.09
CA HIS A 142 10.93 -4.69 -1.16
C HIS A 142 11.30 -6.13 -1.54
N ALA A 143 11.11 -6.49 -2.81
CA ALA A 143 11.51 -7.77 -3.39
C ALA A 143 12.26 -7.56 -4.69
N ARG A 144 13.39 -8.25 -4.86
CA ARG A 144 14.10 -8.37 -6.11
C ARG A 144 13.67 -9.66 -6.82
N ILE A 145 13.06 -9.52 -7.98
CA ILE A 145 12.44 -10.61 -8.74
C ILE A 145 13.26 -10.87 -10.00
N ARG A 146 13.66 -12.12 -10.19
CA ARG A 146 14.38 -12.56 -11.39
C ARG A 146 13.39 -13.06 -12.42
N LEU A 147 13.36 -12.41 -13.59
CA LEU A 147 12.58 -12.84 -14.74
C LEU A 147 13.26 -14.00 -15.48
N PRO A 148 12.53 -14.76 -16.33
CA PRO A 148 13.08 -15.89 -17.10
C PRO A 148 14.25 -15.53 -18.03
N ASN A 149 14.39 -14.27 -18.43
CA ASN A 149 15.52 -13.76 -19.23
C ASN A 149 16.69 -13.24 -18.36
N ASN A 150 16.70 -13.56 -17.07
CA ASN A 150 17.66 -13.10 -16.06
C ASN A 150 17.62 -11.59 -15.74
N MET A 151 16.70 -10.82 -16.30
CA MET A 151 16.48 -9.44 -15.86
C MET A 151 15.98 -9.43 -14.41
N ILE A 152 16.41 -8.43 -13.66
CA ILE A 152 15.95 -8.21 -12.29
C ILE A 152 14.97 -7.03 -12.29
N VAL A 153 13.85 -7.23 -11.62
CA VAL A 153 12.88 -6.16 -11.33
C VAL A 153 12.81 -5.97 -9.82
N ASP A 154 13.04 -4.75 -9.36
CA ASP A 154 12.88 -4.34 -7.97
C ASP A 154 11.43 -3.89 -7.76
N VAL A 155 10.69 -4.64 -6.94
CA VAL A 155 9.28 -4.36 -6.63
C VAL A 155 9.17 -3.90 -5.18
N ILE A 156 8.65 -2.70 -5.00
CA ILE A 156 8.41 -2.07 -3.69
C ILE A 156 6.91 -2.04 -3.45
N ASN A 157 6.45 -2.70 -2.39
CA ASN A 157 5.05 -2.65 -1.93
C ASN A 157 4.97 -1.77 -0.69
N LEU A 158 4.06 -0.80 -0.71
CA LEU A 158 3.85 0.12 0.41
C LEU A 158 2.36 0.31 0.72
N HIS A 159 2.08 0.84 1.91
CA HIS A 159 0.77 1.30 2.31
C HIS A 159 0.94 2.53 3.20
N LEU A 160 0.85 3.71 2.61
CA LEU A 160 1.04 4.97 3.32
C LEU A 160 -0.07 5.23 4.34
N LYS A 161 0.23 6.05 5.34
CA LYS A 161 -0.76 6.45 6.35
C LYS A 161 -1.98 7.10 5.70
N SER A 162 -3.17 6.60 6.03
CA SER A 162 -4.43 7.18 5.56
C SER A 162 -4.58 8.65 5.97
N ARG A 163 -5.42 9.40 5.26
CA ARG A 163 -5.75 10.80 5.59
C ARG A 163 -6.54 10.96 6.88
N ARG A 164 -7.04 9.86 7.47
CA ARG A 164 -7.75 9.91 8.74
C ARG A 164 -6.84 10.52 9.80
N PRO A 165 -7.27 11.63 10.46
CA PRO A 165 -6.46 12.30 11.47
C PRO A 165 -6.10 11.37 12.61
N THR A 166 -4.85 11.43 13.06
CA THR A 166 -4.40 10.73 14.28
C THR A 166 -5.17 11.25 15.50
N SER A 167 -5.62 10.35 16.34
CA SER A 167 -6.37 10.72 17.55
C SER A 167 -5.50 11.55 18.50
N ILE A 168 -6.05 12.67 19.00
CA ILE A 168 -5.44 13.53 20.02
C ILE A 168 -6.20 13.34 21.32
N GLN A 169 -5.47 13.06 22.39
CA GLN A 169 -6.06 12.81 23.71
C GLN A 169 -6.84 14.06 24.19
N GLY A 170 -8.08 13.86 24.68
CA GLY A 170 -8.95 14.92 25.14
C GLY A 170 -9.77 15.63 24.05
N HIS A 171 -9.53 15.33 22.75
CA HIS A 171 -10.17 15.98 21.60
C HIS A 171 -11.11 15.08 20.79
N LYS A 172 -11.45 13.91 21.33
CA LYS A 172 -12.45 13.01 20.73
C LYS A 172 -13.68 12.89 21.64
N LEU A 173 -14.89 12.94 21.06
CA LEU A 173 -16.14 12.56 21.71
C LEU A 173 -16.42 11.06 21.52
N ASP A 174 -16.16 10.57 20.32
CA ASP A 174 -16.24 9.16 19.91
C ASP A 174 -15.20 8.89 18.81
N GLU A 175 -15.20 7.72 18.21
CA GLU A 175 -14.23 7.35 17.15
C GLU A 175 -14.22 8.31 15.95
N ARG A 176 -15.34 8.92 15.61
CA ARG A 176 -15.53 9.75 14.41
C ARG A 176 -15.65 11.23 14.70
N THR A 177 -16.12 11.60 15.91
CA THR A 177 -16.48 12.96 16.28
C THR A 177 -15.36 13.66 17.03
N TRP A 178 -14.92 14.80 16.52
CA TRP A 178 -13.93 15.66 17.16
C TRP A 178 -14.58 16.71 18.04
N LYS A 179 -14.00 16.92 19.21
CA LYS A 179 -14.44 17.91 20.19
C LYS A 179 -14.02 19.33 19.79
N THR A 180 -12.86 19.47 19.13
CA THR A 180 -12.31 20.77 18.72
C THR A 180 -11.69 20.71 17.34
N ALA A 181 -11.72 21.83 16.61
CA ALA A 181 -11.06 21.97 15.32
C ALA A 181 -9.53 21.96 15.45
N SER A 182 -8.97 22.49 16.54
CA SER A 182 -7.53 22.49 16.80
C SER A 182 -6.99 21.07 17.01
N GLY A 183 -7.65 20.23 17.83
CA GLY A 183 -7.26 18.83 18.00
C GLY A 183 -7.39 18.03 16.71
N TRP A 184 -8.43 18.29 15.90
CA TRP A 184 -8.55 17.71 14.56
C TRP A 184 -7.38 18.10 13.65
N ALA A 185 -7.04 19.42 13.61
CA ALA A 185 -5.95 19.94 12.78
C ALA A 185 -4.59 19.35 13.18
N GLU A 186 -4.31 19.23 14.47
CA GLU A 186 -3.09 18.57 14.96
C GLU A 186 -3.08 17.08 14.58
N GLY A 187 -4.21 16.39 14.64
CA GLY A 187 -4.36 15.02 14.16
C GLY A 187 -4.06 14.88 12.67
N VAL A 188 -4.50 15.83 11.83
CA VAL A 188 -4.17 15.90 10.39
C VAL A 188 -2.68 16.10 10.20
N PHE A 189 -2.07 17.02 10.94
CA PHE A 189 -0.63 17.30 10.88
C PHE A 189 0.21 16.04 11.18
N ILE A 190 -0.11 15.31 12.26
CA ILE A 190 0.60 14.07 12.61
C ILE A 190 0.42 12.98 11.54
N SER A 191 -0.79 12.80 11.00
CA SER A 191 -1.04 11.84 9.93
C SER A 191 -0.27 12.19 8.66
N SER A 192 -0.12 13.49 8.35
CA SER A 192 0.67 13.98 7.22
C SER A 192 2.17 13.74 7.44
N MET A 193 2.69 14.00 8.65
CA MET A 193 4.09 13.67 8.99
C MET A 193 4.40 12.18 8.75
N LYS A 194 3.52 11.28 9.20
CA LYS A 194 3.68 9.83 9.01
C LYS A 194 3.71 9.47 7.52
N ARG A 195 2.78 10.02 6.74
CA ARG A 195 2.66 9.71 5.32
C ARG A 195 3.83 10.23 4.52
N ILE A 196 4.21 11.50 4.73
CA ILE A 196 5.33 12.14 4.03
C ILE A 196 6.67 11.53 4.47
N GLY A 197 6.83 11.20 5.75
CA GLY A 197 8.03 10.52 6.24
C GLY A 197 8.25 9.14 5.60
N GLN A 198 7.20 8.34 5.47
CA GLN A 198 7.28 7.05 4.77
C GLN A 198 7.54 7.24 3.27
N ALA A 199 6.97 8.28 2.64
CA ALA A 199 7.23 8.62 1.25
C ALA A 199 8.70 9.02 1.02
N MET A 200 9.28 9.81 1.92
CA MET A 200 10.71 10.17 1.91
C MET A 200 11.59 8.92 2.05
N GLU A 201 11.29 8.04 2.99
CA GLU A 201 12.02 6.77 3.16
C GLU A 201 11.96 5.92 1.89
N THR A 202 10.80 5.86 1.22
CA THR A 202 10.62 5.17 -0.07
C THR A 202 11.49 5.81 -1.16
N ARG A 203 11.55 7.16 -1.22
CA ARG A 203 12.37 7.86 -2.20
C ARG A 203 13.86 7.57 -2.00
N ILE A 204 14.34 7.57 -0.76
CA ILE A 204 15.75 7.26 -0.46
C ILE A 204 16.07 5.81 -0.88
N LEU A 205 15.19 4.86 -0.62
CA LEU A 205 15.35 3.48 -1.11
C LEU A 205 15.46 3.43 -2.64
N ILE A 206 14.60 4.15 -3.36
CA ILE A 206 14.64 4.22 -4.84
C ILE A 206 15.99 4.79 -5.31
N ASP A 207 16.48 5.87 -4.70
CA ASP A 207 17.76 6.47 -5.07
C ASP A 207 18.92 5.51 -4.83
N GLN A 208 18.91 4.74 -3.75
CA GLN A 208 19.91 3.70 -3.51
C GLN A 208 19.87 2.58 -4.56
N LEU A 209 18.68 2.22 -5.07
CA LEU A 209 18.57 1.26 -6.16
C LEU A 209 19.21 1.82 -7.45
N PHE A 210 18.96 3.09 -7.77
CA PHE A 210 19.59 3.77 -8.90
C PHE A 210 21.09 3.98 -8.74
N GLU A 211 21.61 4.15 -7.54
CA GLU A 211 23.05 4.21 -7.27
C GLU A 211 23.74 2.88 -7.54
N ARG A 212 23.07 1.76 -7.26
CA ARG A 212 23.59 0.41 -7.57
C ARG A 212 23.51 0.08 -9.06
N ASP A 213 22.44 0.52 -9.71
CA ASP A 213 22.20 0.31 -11.15
C ASP A 213 21.38 1.50 -11.70
N PRO A 214 22.02 2.44 -12.42
CA PRO A 214 21.34 3.57 -13.04
C PRO A 214 20.21 3.18 -14.00
N CYS A 215 20.21 1.94 -14.51
CA CYS A 215 19.21 1.39 -15.39
C CYS A 215 18.21 0.46 -14.67
N ALA A 216 18.16 0.50 -13.33
CA ALA A 216 17.29 -0.36 -12.53
C ALA A 216 15.84 -0.36 -13.01
N LEU A 217 15.26 -1.55 -13.12
CA LEU A 217 13.82 -1.73 -13.38
C LEU A 217 13.09 -1.74 -12.03
N ILE A 218 12.47 -0.61 -11.70
CA ILE A 218 11.82 -0.42 -10.40
C ILE A 218 10.32 -0.23 -10.60
N ALA A 219 9.51 -0.94 -9.82
CA ALA A 219 8.07 -0.72 -9.68
C ALA A 219 7.73 -0.46 -8.21
N VAL A 220 7.09 0.67 -7.91
CA VAL A 220 6.54 1.01 -6.59
C VAL A 220 5.03 0.87 -6.66
N CYS A 221 4.47 -0.03 -5.88
CA CYS A 221 3.07 -0.41 -5.90
C CYS A 221 2.45 -0.25 -4.51
N GLY A 222 1.16 0.02 -4.43
CA GLY A 222 0.46 -0.01 -3.17
C GLY A 222 -0.69 0.97 -3.05
N ASP A 223 -1.21 1.06 -1.83
CA ASP A 223 -2.15 2.09 -1.43
C ASP A 223 -1.38 3.29 -0.87
N PHE A 224 -1.32 4.35 -1.64
CA PHE A 224 -0.63 5.58 -1.26
C PHE A 224 -1.50 6.50 -0.39
N ASN A 225 -2.81 6.22 -0.31
CA ASN A 225 -3.78 7.05 0.39
C ASN A 225 -3.79 8.53 -0.06
N GLU A 226 -3.24 8.82 -1.23
CA GLU A 226 -3.18 10.13 -1.87
C GLU A 226 -3.44 10.02 -3.38
N GLU A 227 -3.95 11.10 -3.97
CA GLU A 227 -4.13 11.23 -5.41
C GLU A 227 -2.81 11.70 -6.04
N PHE A 228 -2.68 11.55 -7.34
CA PHE A 228 -1.45 11.66 -8.13
C PHE A 228 -0.62 12.94 -7.90
N ASP A 229 -1.26 14.07 -7.71
CA ASP A 229 -0.68 15.42 -7.57
C ASP A 229 -0.47 15.84 -6.10
N GLU A 230 -0.52 14.88 -5.17
CA GLU A 230 -0.34 15.16 -3.75
C GLU A 230 1.09 14.89 -3.29
N VAL A 231 1.47 15.58 -2.21
CA VAL A 231 2.86 15.75 -1.76
C VAL A 231 3.62 14.44 -1.54
N ALA A 232 2.98 13.41 -0.99
CA ALA A 232 3.70 12.15 -0.74
C ALA A 232 4.03 11.42 -2.06
N ILE A 233 3.15 11.50 -3.06
CA ILE A 233 3.42 10.92 -4.37
C ILE A 233 4.48 11.73 -5.12
N GLU A 234 4.43 13.05 -5.06
CA GLU A 234 5.47 13.92 -5.64
C GLU A 234 6.84 13.61 -5.05
N ALA A 235 6.92 13.43 -3.73
CA ALA A 235 8.16 13.06 -3.06
C ALA A 235 8.72 11.71 -3.54
N ILE A 236 7.86 10.69 -3.70
CA ILE A 236 8.27 9.36 -4.21
C ILE A 236 8.68 9.46 -5.69
N ARG A 237 7.97 10.24 -6.49
CA ARG A 237 8.27 10.41 -7.92
C ARG A 237 9.61 11.08 -8.17
N GLY A 238 9.99 12.06 -7.34
CA GLY A 238 11.16 12.89 -7.57
C GLY A 238 10.95 13.84 -8.74
N ASP A 239 10.31 14.98 -8.50
CA ASP A 239 10.03 15.98 -9.53
C ASP A 239 11.28 16.75 -9.92
N VAL A 240 11.73 16.56 -11.16
CA VAL A 240 12.95 17.18 -11.69
C VAL A 240 12.81 18.71 -11.79
N GLU A 241 11.64 19.19 -12.20
CA GLU A 241 11.40 20.62 -12.36
C GLU A 241 11.57 21.34 -11.03
N ASN A 242 11.04 20.76 -9.96
CA ASN A 242 11.14 21.30 -8.62
C ASN A 242 12.56 21.16 -8.01
N THR A 243 13.32 20.13 -8.40
CA THR A 243 14.71 19.99 -7.95
C THR A 243 15.67 20.96 -8.65
N GLY A 244 15.29 21.50 -9.80
CA GLY A 244 16.16 22.35 -10.63
C GLY A 244 17.38 21.62 -11.22
N ASN A 245 17.46 20.30 -11.10
CA ASN A 245 18.59 19.48 -11.56
C ASN A 245 18.13 18.46 -12.63
N MET A 246 18.42 18.76 -13.88
CA MET A 246 18.05 17.92 -15.03
C MET A 246 18.76 16.55 -15.04
N ASP A 247 19.91 16.41 -14.38
CA ASP A 247 20.63 15.13 -14.30
C ASP A 247 19.83 14.05 -13.52
N LEU A 248 18.88 14.49 -12.70
CA LEU A 248 17.96 13.60 -11.98
C LEU A 248 16.82 13.06 -12.86
N SER A 249 16.70 13.50 -14.10
CA SER A 249 15.57 13.14 -14.99
C SER A 249 15.40 11.62 -15.18
N MET A 250 16.49 10.85 -15.17
CA MET A 250 16.45 9.39 -15.29
C MET A 250 15.99 8.70 -13.99
N ARG A 251 16.04 9.38 -12.85
CA ARG A 251 15.63 8.86 -11.55
C ARG A 251 14.14 9.11 -11.21
N VAL A 252 13.39 9.75 -12.10
CA VAL A 252 11.96 10.03 -11.92
C VAL A 252 11.15 8.74 -12.02
N MET A 253 10.24 8.54 -11.07
CA MET A 253 9.25 7.46 -11.13
C MET A 253 7.99 7.96 -11.86
N VAL A 254 7.50 7.18 -12.82
CA VAL A 254 6.40 7.55 -13.70
C VAL A 254 5.14 6.75 -13.34
N PRO A 255 4.02 7.39 -13.00
CA PRO A 255 2.76 6.71 -12.75
C PRO A 255 2.20 6.09 -14.03
N THR A 256 1.84 4.82 -13.94
CA THR A 256 1.36 4.05 -15.08
C THR A 256 -0.10 4.34 -15.43
N GLU A 257 -0.90 4.80 -14.48
CA GLU A 257 -2.33 5.09 -14.62
C GLU A 257 -2.64 6.32 -15.48
N ARG A 258 -1.63 7.12 -15.86
CA ARG A 258 -1.82 8.29 -16.73
C ARG A 258 -2.40 7.96 -18.09
N ASN A 259 -2.22 6.74 -18.58
CA ASN A 259 -2.79 6.30 -19.86
C ASN A 259 -4.28 5.86 -19.74
N ILE A 260 -4.83 5.79 -18.53
CA ILE A 260 -6.23 5.44 -18.28
C ILE A 260 -7.08 6.70 -18.44
N PRO A 261 -8.18 6.67 -19.23
CA PRO A 261 -9.10 7.79 -19.33
C PRO A 261 -9.61 8.25 -17.96
N GLU A 262 -9.65 9.55 -17.71
CA GLU A 262 -9.99 10.14 -16.42
C GLU A 262 -11.29 9.59 -15.79
N PRO A 263 -12.40 9.37 -16.51
CA PRO A 263 -13.62 8.81 -15.93
C PRO A 263 -13.48 7.37 -15.42
N ALA A 264 -12.45 6.63 -15.86
CA ALA A 264 -12.16 5.26 -15.44
C ALA A 264 -10.99 5.19 -14.43
N ARG A 265 -10.28 6.31 -14.20
CA ARG A 265 -9.09 6.40 -13.36
C ARG A 265 -9.47 6.59 -11.89
N TYR A 266 -9.96 5.52 -11.25
CA TYR A 266 -10.20 5.51 -9.80
C TYR A 266 -10.10 4.08 -9.25
N SER A 267 -9.49 3.95 -8.09
CA SER A 267 -9.40 2.70 -7.33
C SER A 267 -10.42 2.62 -6.19
N LEU A 268 -10.88 3.78 -5.70
CA LEU A 268 -11.89 3.89 -4.65
C LEU A 268 -13.05 4.78 -5.10
N LEU A 269 -14.29 4.35 -4.80
CA LEU A 269 -15.48 5.19 -4.92
C LEU A 269 -15.91 5.68 -3.54
N HIS A 270 -15.74 6.97 -3.25
CA HIS A 270 -16.11 7.58 -1.98
C HIS A 270 -17.15 8.69 -2.19
N ASN A 271 -18.31 8.57 -1.53
CA ASN A 271 -19.42 9.52 -1.67
C ASN A 271 -19.79 9.85 -3.14
N GLY A 272 -19.79 8.83 -4.00
CA GLY A 272 -20.10 8.97 -5.42
C GLY A 272 -18.97 9.56 -6.29
N ARG A 273 -17.82 9.91 -5.71
CA ARG A 273 -16.64 10.40 -6.43
C ARG A 273 -15.58 9.32 -6.50
N GLY A 274 -15.05 9.12 -7.71
CA GLY A 274 -13.88 8.25 -7.92
C GLY A 274 -12.63 8.93 -7.38
N LYS A 275 -11.78 8.16 -6.66
CA LYS A 275 -10.45 8.57 -6.20
C LYS A 275 -9.45 7.50 -6.60
N MET A 276 -8.29 7.92 -7.09
CA MET A 276 -7.17 7.04 -7.37
C MET A 276 -6.20 7.11 -6.20
N LEU A 277 -6.21 6.07 -5.36
CA LEU A 277 -5.37 5.99 -4.14
C LEU A 277 -4.34 4.87 -4.24
N ASP A 278 -4.60 3.88 -5.11
CA ASP A 278 -3.69 2.79 -5.38
C ASP A 278 -2.92 3.10 -6.66
N HIS A 279 -1.59 3.11 -6.59
CA HIS A 279 -0.73 3.50 -7.69
C HIS A 279 0.30 2.43 -8.03
N ILE A 280 0.77 2.46 -9.28
CA ILE A 280 1.96 1.74 -9.73
C ILE A 280 2.86 2.77 -10.42
N LEU A 281 3.97 3.11 -9.77
CA LEU A 281 5.00 3.99 -10.32
C LEU A 281 6.14 3.14 -10.84
N VAL A 282 6.64 3.45 -12.05
CA VAL A 282 7.74 2.70 -12.65
C VAL A 282 8.92 3.60 -12.98
N SER A 283 10.14 3.06 -12.95
CA SER A 283 11.33 3.76 -13.42
C SER A 283 11.22 4.07 -14.93
N ARG A 284 11.89 5.12 -15.40
CA ARG A 284 11.91 5.46 -16.84
C ARG A 284 12.44 4.32 -17.70
N THR A 285 13.44 3.59 -17.21
CA THR A 285 13.97 2.40 -17.88
C THR A 285 12.87 1.35 -18.05
N MET A 286 12.05 1.12 -17.01
CA MET A 286 10.94 0.16 -17.08
C MET A 286 9.80 0.68 -17.98
N LEU A 287 9.61 2.00 -18.05
CA LEU A 287 8.60 2.62 -18.91
C LEU A 287 8.84 2.31 -20.41
N ALA A 288 10.09 2.07 -20.84
CA ALA A 288 10.40 1.67 -22.21
C ALA A 288 9.74 0.33 -22.60
N TYR A 289 9.40 -0.52 -21.64
CA TYR A 289 8.71 -1.80 -21.85
C TYR A 289 7.20 -1.72 -21.58
N PHE A 290 6.69 -0.56 -21.16
CA PHE A 290 5.30 -0.36 -20.80
C PHE A 290 4.34 -0.57 -21.96
N LYS A 291 3.26 -1.32 -21.75
CA LYS A 291 2.24 -1.61 -22.76
C LYS A 291 0.88 -1.01 -22.44
N GLY A 292 0.58 -0.81 -21.16
CA GLY A 292 -0.68 -0.23 -20.69
C GLY A 292 -0.99 -0.53 -19.25
N SER A 293 -1.95 0.18 -18.68
CA SER A 293 -2.52 -0.05 -17.35
C SER A 293 -4.02 -0.22 -17.43
N GLU A 294 -4.56 -0.92 -16.46
CA GLU A 294 -6.00 -1.15 -16.28
C GLU A 294 -6.38 -0.92 -14.83
N VAL A 295 -7.58 -0.39 -14.59
CA VAL A 295 -8.22 -0.35 -13.28
C VAL A 295 -9.49 -1.19 -13.33
N HIS A 296 -9.57 -2.24 -12.51
CA HIS A 296 -10.69 -3.18 -12.50
C HIS A 296 -11.82 -2.69 -11.60
N ASN A 297 -12.40 -1.54 -11.90
CA ASN A 297 -13.44 -0.87 -11.09
C ASN A 297 -14.89 -1.07 -11.57
N CYS A 298 -15.10 -1.62 -12.77
CA CYS A 298 -16.43 -1.66 -13.40
C CYS A 298 -17.47 -2.56 -12.71
N GLN A 299 -17.03 -3.57 -11.92
CA GLN A 299 -17.95 -4.52 -11.27
C GLN A 299 -18.28 -4.17 -9.82
N TRP A 300 -17.55 -3.26 -9.17
CA TRP A 300 -17.83 -2.81 -7.82
C TRP A 300 -19.20 -2.11 -7.71
N ARG A 301 -19.60 -1.37 -8.75
CA ARG A 301 -20.89 -0.65 -8.77
C ARG A 301 -22.11 -1.58 -8.62
N ARG A 302 -22.09 -2.79 -9.17
CA ARG A 302 -23.27 -3.66 -9.15
C ARG A 302 -23.42 -4.48 -7.86
N LYS A 303 -22.31 -4.97 -7.28
CA LYS A 303 -22.37 -5.88 -6.11
C LYS A 303 -22.46 -5.16 -4.77
N ILE A 304 -21.78 -4.02 -4.61
CA ILE A 304 -21.91 -3.21 -3.38
C ILE A 304 -23.33 -2.65 -3.25
N VAL A 305 -23.92 -2.14 -4.34
CA VAL A 305 -25.31 -1.64 -4.32
C VAL A 305 -26.29 -2.76 -4.01
N GLN A 306 -26.08 -3.99 -4.48
CA GLN A 306 -26.91 -5.15 -4.16
C GLN A 306 -26.81 -5.54 -2.67
N LEU A 307 -25.60 -5.66 -2.12
CA LEU A 307 -25.38 -5.97 -0.69
C LEU A 307 -25.95 -4.90 0.26
N TRP A 308 -26.02 -3.63 -0.17
CA TRP A 308 -26.63 -2.56 0.62
C TRP A 308 -28.16 -2.55 0.50
N ARG A 309 -28.73 -2.86 -0.67
CA ARG A 309 -30.19 -3.00 -0.85
C ARG A 309 -30.75 -4.15 -0.01
N ASP A 310 -30.12 -5.32 -0.04
CA ASP A 310 -30.56 -6.50 0.71
C ASP A 310 -30.48 -6.33 2.24
N LYS A 311 -29.83 -5.25 2.75
CA LYS A 311 -29.77 -4.91 4.19
C LYS A 311 -30.69 -3.77 4.63
N ILE A 312 -31.30 -3.04 3.68
CA ILE A 312 -32.25 -1.96 3.99
C ILE A 312 -33.70 -2.46 3.94
N ASP A 313 -33.93 -3.59 3.28
CA ASP A 313 -35.27 -4.20 3.14
C ASP A 313 -35.53 -5.32 4.18
N HIS A 314 -34.75 -5.39 5.24
CA HIS A 314 -34.94 -6.18 6.46
C HIS A 314 -34.67 -5.28 7.68
#